data_1d8d2ec03570948d9c58b85500493ce0
#
_entry.id   1d8d2ec03570948d9c58b85500493ce0
#
_cell.length_a   1.000
_cell.length_b   1.000
_cell.length_c   1.000
_cell.angle_alpha   90.00
_cell.angle_beta   90.00
_cell.angle_gamma   90.00
#
_symmetry.space_group_name_H-M   'P 1'
#
loop_
_entity.id
_entity.type
_entity.pdbx_description
1 polymer ?
#
loop_
_entity_poly.entity_id
_entity_poly.type
_entity_poly.pdbx_seq_one_letter_code
_entity_poly.pdbx_strand_id
1 'polypeptide(L)'
;MKTALRTVLLGCALAFTACPSESKTDAAATVTPTNPANPTNPTGMPTTPTPPPPPPPLTEEEKQKAMYAFGALIAERTPVKAAGFSKEDLDEVVKGMKDAAGGKELAIKLEEFGPKVEQLLNEKQAQKAEGEKKKGSEFAAKVAKEKGAQKLPSGLIYVETQAGTGKQPVATDTVSVHYKGTLIDGTEFDSSYKRNSPTEFPLNGVIKCWTEGVAKMKVGGKAKLICPSDIAYGDRGAGANIPGGATLVFEVELLAIKEPAAPQGMPQMPGAPPAPNK
;
A
#
# COMPACT_ATOMS: atom_id res chain seq x y z
N MET A 1 50.23 -10.25 -9.61
CA MET A 1 49.68 -10.28 -8.24
C MET A 1 48.23 -10.65 -8.32
N LYS A 2 47.89 -11.81 -7.78
CA LYS A 2 46.55 -12.43 -7.82
C LYS A 2 45.69 -11.82 -6.70
N THR A 3 44.51 -11.27 -7.00
CA THR A 3 43.53 -10.91 -5.97
C THR A 3 42.18 -11.50 -6.34
N ALA A 4 41.68 -12.33 -5.46
CA ALA A 4 40.53 -13.21 -5.63
C ALA A 4 39.22 -12.45 -5.56
N LEU A 5 38.33 -12.79 -6.50
CA LEU A 5 36.94 -12.37 -6.56
C LEU A 5 36.11 -13.31 -5.66
N ARG A 6 35.54 -12.79 -4.60
CA ARG A 6 34.59 -13.53 -3.73
C ARG A 6 33.18 -13.40 -4.30
N THR A 7 32.69 -14.51 -4.85
CA THR A 7 31.31 -14.72 -5.25
C THR A 7 30.46 -14.88 -3.99
N VAL A 8 29.48 -14.00 -3.78
CA VAL A 8 28.39 -14.21 -2.80
C VAL A 8 27.17 -14.69 -3.57
N LEU A 9 26.96 -15.99 -3.53
CA LEU A 9 25.69 -16.61 -3.94
C LEU A 9 24.68 -16.41 -2.81
N LEU A 10 23.64 -15.64 -3.07
CA LEU A 10 22.44 -15.63 -2.22
C LEU A 10 21.39 -16.51 -2.86
N GLY A 11 21.40 -17.78 -2.45
CA GLY A 11 20.39 -18.77 -2.83
C GLY A 11 19.11 -18.58 -2.03
N CYS A 12 18.02 -18.25 -2.71
CA CYS A 12 16.67 -18.31 -2.16
C CYS A 12 16.11 -19.70 -2.44
N ALA A 13 16.30 -20.64 -1.49
CA ALA A 13 15.71 -21.97 -1.54
C ALA A 13 14.27 -21.89 -1.03
N LEU A 14 13.32 -22.08 -1.92
CA LEU A 14 11.92 -22.39 -1.60
C LEU A 14 11.84 -23.87 -1.16
N ALA A 15 11.75 -24.09 0.14
CA ALA A 15 11.50 -25.42 0.70
C ALA A 15 9.99 -25.72 0.63
N PHE A 16 9.62 -26.62 -0.30
CA PHE A 16 8.35 -27.34 -0.24
C PHE A 16 8.51 -28.45 0.79
N THR A 17 7.89 -28.33 1.95
CA THR A 17 7.72 -29.43 2.90
C THR A 17 6.49 -30.24 2.51
N ALA A 18 6.74 -31.41 1.90
CA ALA A 18 5.75 -32.46 1.77
C ALA A 18 5.72 -33.23 3.09
N CYS A 19 4.53 -33.36 3.68
CA CYS A 19 4.28 -34.30 4.76
C CYS A 19 4.16 -35.72 4.21
N PRO A 20 4.89 -36.72 4.71
CA PRO A 20 4.57 -38.12 4.48
C PRO A 20 3.57 -38.61 5.53
N SER A 21 2.51 -39.25 5.05
CA SER A 21 1.60 -40.07 5.84
C SER A 21 2.26 -41.40 6.16
N GLU A 22 2.57 -41.69 7.42
CA GLU A 22 2.88 -43.03 7.88
C GLU A 22 1.67 -43.63 8.59
N SER A 23 1.16 -44.68 7.98
CA SER A 23 0.25 -45.65 8.58
C SER A 23 1.06 -46.63 9.47
N LYS A 24 0.73 -46.71 10.73
CA LYS A 24 1.09 -47.89 11.56
C LYS A 24 -0.16 -48.47 12.19
N THR A 25 -0.48 -49.65 11.73
CA THR A 25 -1.30 -50.66 12.37
C THR A 25 -0.54 -51.30 13.55
N ASP A 26 -1.18 -51.40 14.73
CA ASP A 26 -1.02 -52.52 15.68
C ASP A 26 -2.18 -52.47 16.69
N ALA A 27 -3.00 -53.46 16.61
CA ALA A 27 -3.30 -54.62 17.46
C ALA A 27 -3.82 -54.36 18.89
N ALA A 28 -5.11 -54.72 19.01
CA ALA A 28 -5.75 -55.49 20.08
C ALA A 28 -5.53 -55.17 21.56
N ALA A 29 -6.63 -54.78 22.22
CA ALA A 29 -7.01 -55.33 23.52
C ALA A 29 -8.52 -55.21 23.72
N THR A 30 -9.15 -56.38 23.83
CA THR A 30 -10.54 -56.65 24.19
C THR A 30 -10.77 -56.39 25.68
N VAL A 31 -11.73 -55.51 26.02
CA VAL A 31 -12.43 -55.60 27.32
C VAL A 31 -13.88 -55.15 27.12
N THR A 32 -14.80 -56.08 27.23
CA THR A 32 -16.21 -55.82 27.52
C THR A 32 -16.42 -55.65 29.02
N PRO A 33 -17.31 -54.77 29.47
CA PRO A 33 -18.54 -55.22 30.04
C PRO A 33 -19.80 -54.43 29.74
N THR A 34 -20.83 -55.18 29.39
CA THR A 34 -22.27 -55.10 29.76
C THR A 34 -22.92 -53.77 30.00
N ASN A 35 -23.96 -53.61 29.16
CA ASN A 35 -25.12 -52.76 29.13
C ASN A 35 -25.91 -52.65 30.45
N PRO A 36 -26.73 -51.57 30.69
CA PRO A 36 -28.11 -51.74 30.32
C PRO A 36 -28.75 -50.55 29.54
N ALA A 37 -29.73 -50.95 28.82
CA ALA A 37 -30.62 -50.21 27.90
C ALA A 37 -31.19 -48.90 28.42
N ASN A 38 -31.26 -47.93 27.50
CA ASN A 38 -32.33 -46.94 27.46
C ASN A 38 -32.67 -46.64 25.98
N PRO A 39 -33.94 -46.56 25.62
CA PRO A 39 -34.39 -46.52 24.22
C PRO A 39 -34.52 -45.09 23.71
N THR A 40 -34.44 -45.00 22.38
CA THR A 40 -35.05 -43.94 21.51
C THR A 40 -34.42 -42.56 21.51
N ASN A 41 -33.61 -42.26 20.47
CA ASN A 41 -33.99 -41.25 19.50
C ASN A 41 -33.15 -41.37 18.22
N PRO A 42 -33.67 -41.49 17.01
CA PRO A 42 -32.93 -41.41 15.78
C PRO A 42 -32.80 -39.93 15.41
N THR A 43 -31.82 -39.25 15.97
CA THR A 43 -31.57 -37.88 15.56
C THR A 43 -30.47 -37.86 14.49
N GLY A 44 -30.85 -37.34 13.35
CA GLY A 44 -30.12 -37.33 12.10
C GLY A 44 -28.62 -37.04 12.22
N MET A 45 -27.83 -37.82 11.53
CA MET A 45 -26.47 -37.46 11.15
C MET A 45 -26.50 -36.07 10.50
N PRO A 46 -25.53 -35.17 10.85
CA PRO A 46 -25.37 -33.98 10.07
C PRO A 46 -24.95 -34.39 8.66
N THR A 47 -25.85 -34.17 7.71
CA THR A 47 -25.53 -34.33 6.29
C THR A 47 -24.44 -33.29 5.97
N THR A 48 -23.25 -33.75 5.65
CA THR A 48 -22.22 -32.90 5.05
C THR A 48 -22.83 -32.21 3.84
N PRO A 49 -22.76 -30.86 3.75
CA PRO A 49 -23.31 -30.17 2.60
C PRO A 49 -22.64 -30.68 1.33
N THR A 50 -23.42 -31.17 0.41
CA THR A 50 -22.96 -31.56 -0.92
C THR A 50 -22.22 -30.38 -1.53
N PRO A 51 -20.98 -30.56 -2.01
CA PRO A 51 -20.28 -29.46 -2.68
C PRO A 51 -21.12 -28.95 -3.86
N PRO A 52 -21.13 -27.62 -4.10
CA PRO A 52 -21.89 -27.07 -5.22
C PRO A 52 -21.42 -27.70 -6.53
N PRO A 53 -22.32 -27.91 -7.50
CA PRO A 53 -21.93 -28.44 -8.80
C PRO A 53 -20.86 -27.57 -9.44
N PRO A 54 -19.92 -28.15 -10.19
CA PRO A 54 -18.90 -27.39 -10.90
C PRO A 54 -19.57 -26.37 -11.84
N PRO A 55 -19.00 -25.17 -11.98
CA PRO A 55 -19.54 -24.16 -12.87
C PRO A 55 -19.58 -24.69 -14.32
N PRO A 56 -20.53 -24.25 -15.14
CA PRO A 56 -20.62 -24.65 -16.55
C PRO A 56 -19.34 -24.25 -17.30
N PRO A 57 -18.96 -24.99 -18.36
CA PRO A 57 -17.79 -24.63 -19.17
C PRO A 57 -17.99 -23.27 -19.83
N LEU A 58 -16.93 -22.48 -19.91
CA LEU A 58 -16.94 -21.16 -20.54
C LEU A 58 -17.23 -21.26 -22.04
N THR A 59 -18.04 -20.36 -22.55
CA THR A 59 -18.21 -20.14 -23.99
C THR A 59 -16.93 -19.60 -24.62
N GLU A 60 -16.78 -19.67 -25.93
CA GLU A 60 -15.60 -19.13 -26.63
C GLU A 60 -15.45 -17.62 -26.43
N GLU A 61 -16.55 -16.87 -26.38
CA GLU A 61 -16.53 -15.43 -26.07
C GLU A 61 -16.04 -15.15 -24.65
N GLU A 62 -16.50 -15.92 -23.68
CA GLU A 62 -16.05 -15.81 -22.30
C GLU A 62 -14.56 -16.17 -22.13
N LYS A 63 -14.09 -17.19 -22.85
CA LYS A 63 -12.65 -17.54 -22.90
C LYS A 63 -11.81 -16.39 -23.44
N GLN A 64 -12.23 -15.75 -24.55
CA GLN A 64 -11.53 -14.61 -25.12
C GLN A 64 -11.46 -13.43 -24.14
N LYS A 65 -12.59 -13.11 -23.49
CA LYS A 65 -12.64 -12.07 -22.45
C LYS A 65 -11.75 -12.41 -21.23
N ALA A 66 -11.75 -13.67 -20.82
CA ALA A 66 -10.89 -14.13 -19.72
C ALA A 66 -9.39 -14.03 -20.08
N MET A 67 -8.99 -14.37 -21.31
CA MET A 67 -7.62 -14.22 -21.77
C MET A 67 -7.20 -12.74 -21.85
N TYR A 68 -8.08 -11.87 -22.33
CA TYR A 68 -7.84 -10.42 -22.29
C TYR A 68 -7.67 -9.92 -20.85
N ALA A 69 -8.58 -10.32 -19.96
CA ALA A 69 -8.50 -9.97 -18.55
C ALA A 69 -7.21 -10.47 -17.88
N PHE A 70 -6.75 -11.67 -18.24
CA PHE A 70 -5.48 -12.23 -17.78
C PHE A 70 -4.29 -11.36 -18.19
N GLY A 71 -4.25 -10.92 -19.45
CA GLY A 71 -3.23 -9.97 -19.92
C GLY A 71 -3.26 -8.64 -19.16
N ALA A 72 -4.45 -8.10 -18.91
CA ALA A 72 -4.62 -6.89 -18.11
C ALA A 72 -4.14 -7.08 -16.66
N LEU A 73 -4.42 -8.22 -16.04
CA LEU A 73 -3.94 -8.56 -14.70
C LEU A 73 -2.40 -8.67 -14.63
N ILE A 74 -1.77 -9.21 -15.67
CA ILE A 74 -0.30 -9.22 -15.76
C ILE A 74 0.23 -7.78 -15.76
N ALA A 75 -0.34 -6.89 -16.58
CA ALA A 75 0.08 -5.50 -16.65
C ALA A 75 -0.11 -4.74 -15.31
N GLU A 76 -1.20 -5.03 -14.58
CA GLU A 76 -1.48 -4.43 -13.26
C GLU A 76 -0.50 -4.90 -12.17
N ARG A 77 -0.06 -6.15 -12.24
CA ARG A 77 0.80 -6.78 -11.21
C ARG A 77 2.30 -6.66 -11.50
N THR A 78 2.66 -6.16 -12.68
CA THR A 78 4.04 -5.96 -13.09
C THR A 78 4.36 -4.47 -13.26
N PRO A 79 5.64 -4.09 -13.33
CA PRO A 79 6.03 -2.71 -13.57
C PRO A 79 5.57 -2.13 -14.92
N VAL A 80 5.03 -2.94 -15.82
CA VAL A 80 4.63 -2.54 -17.20
C VAL A 80 3.72 -1.32 -17.20
N LYS A 81 2.66 -1.33 -16.37
CA LYS A 81 1.74 -0.18 -16.25
C LYS A 81 2.42 1.06 -15.69
N ALA A 82 3.25 0.87 -14.66
CA ALA A 82 3.92 1.98 -13.98
C ALA A 82 5.03 2.61 -14.79
N ALA A 83 5.71 1.81 -15.64
CA ALA A 83 6.88 2.23 -16.42
C ALA A 83 6.56 3.28 -17.50
N GLY A 84 5.29 3.38 -17.96
CA GLY A 84 4.91 4.34 -18.98
C GLY A 84 5.53 4.02 -20.35
N PHE A 85 5.57 2.74 -20.71
CA PHE A 85 6.03 2.28 -22.00
C PHE A 85 5.21 2.87 -23.14
N SER A 86 5.90 3.18 -24.26
CA SER A 86 5.25 3.52 -25.53
C SER A 86 4.55 2.29 -26.12
N LYS A 87 3.78 2.50 -27.18
CA LYS A 87 3.16 1.38 -27.90
C LYS A 87 4.22 0.43 -28.45
N GLU A 88 5.28 0.97 -29.02
CA GLU A 88 6.41 0.24 -29.58
C GLU A 88 7.15 -0.58 -28.52
N ASP A 89 7.40 0.00 -27.32
CA ASP A 89 7.98 -0.71 -26.20
C ASP A 89 7.08 -1.89 -25.76
N LEU A 90 5.75 -1.69 -25.73
CA LEU A 90 4.80 -2.74 -25.36
C LEU A 90 4.74 -3.88 -26.40
N ASP A 91 4.86 -3.55 -27.69
CA ASP A 91 4.89 -4.55 -28.76
C ASP A 91 6.11 -5.47 -28.61
N GLU A 92 7.29 -4.95 -28.24
CA GLU A 92 8.48 -5.76 -27.94
C GLU A 92 8.33 -6.58 -26.65
N VAL A 93 7.72 -6.04 -25.61
CA VAL A 93 7.42 -6.80 -24.37
C VAL A 93 6.50 -7.97 -24.70
N VAL A 94 5.42 -7.74 -25.45
CA VAL A 94 4.45 -8.78 -25.84
C VAL A 94 5.12 -9.84 -26.73
N LYS A 95 6.02 -9.44 -27.64
CA LYS A 95 6.79 -10.37 -28.47
C LYS A 95 7.68 -11.27 -27.63
N GLY A 96 8.43 -10.71 -26.65
CA GLY A 96 9.24 -11.50 -25.73
C GLY A 96 8.41 -12.48 -24.90
N MET A 97 7.23 -12.07 -24.43
CA MET A 97 6.29 -12.96 -23.73
C MET A 97 5.80 -14.11 -24.62
N LYS A 98 5.45 -13.83 -25.87
CA LYS A 98 5.01 -14.87 -26.83
C LYS A 98 6.11 -15.87 -27.14
N ASP A 99 7.34 -15.41 -27.34
CA ASP A 99 8.47 -16.28 -27.67
C ASP A 99 8.81 -17.18 -26.46
N ALA A 100 8.87 -16.63 -25.25
CA ALA A 100 9.11 -17.38 -24.03
C ALA A 100 7.99 -18.40 -23.73
N ALA A 101 6.71 -18.00 -23.82
CA ALA A 101 5.58 -18.89 -23.59
C ALA A 101 5.44 -19.98 -24.67
N GLY A 102 5.88 -19.70 -25.89
CA GLY A 102 5.90 -20.64 -27.01
C GLY A 102 7.07 -21.63 -26.98
N GLY A 103 7.95 -21.57 -25.98
CA GLY A 103 9.12 -22.46 -25.86
C GLY A 103 10.18 -22.23 -26.94
N LYS A 104 10.18 -21.08 -27.60
CA LYS A 104 11.24 -20.72 -28.55
C LYS A 104 12.52 -20.40 -27.81
N GLU A 105 13.66 -20.76 -28.43
CA GLU A 105 14.94 -20.25 -28.00
C GLU A 105 14.95 -18.72 -28.11
N LEU A 106 15.22 -18.05 -26.98
CA LEU A 106 15.24 -16.60 -26.95
C LEU A 106 16.47 -16.08 -27.70
N ALA A 107 16.27 -15.05 -28.51
CA ALA A 107 17.36 -14.40 -29.27
C ALA A 107 18.38 -13.68 -28.36
N ILE A 108 18.12 -13.62 -27.07
CA ILE A 108 18.94 -12.96 -26.05
C ILE A 108 19.17 -13.86 -24.83
N LYS A 109 20.25 -13.62 -24.10
CA LYS A 109 20.52 -14.27 -22.80
C LYS A 109 19.91 -13.42 -21.68
N LEU A 110 18.96 -13.97 -20.93
CA LEU A 110 18.27 -13.25 -19.87
C LEU A 110 19.22 -12.82 -18.74
N GLU A 111 20.29 -13.59 -18.48
CA GLU A 111 21.30 -13.23 -17.48
C GLU A 111 22.06 -11.94 -17.85
N GLU A 112 22.27 -11.71 -19.15
CA GLU A 112 22.95 -10.52 -19.65
C GLU A 112 22.01 -9.30 -19.66
N PHE A 113 20.75 -9.50 -20.03
CA PHE A 113 19.78 -8.41 -20.22
C PHE A 113 18.95 -8.11 -18.97
N GLY A 114 18.87 -9.00 -17.99
CA GLY A 114 18.16 -8.76 -16.74
C GLY A 114 18.53 -7.44 -16.06
N PRO A 115 19.82 -7.15 -15.80
CA PRO A 115 20.25 -5.86 -15.23
C PRO A 115 19.89 -4.65 -16.12
N LYS A 116 19.91 -4.80 -17.45
CA LYS A 116 19.53 -3.74 -18.39
C LYS A 116 18.04 -3.44 -18.36
N VAL A 117 17.19 -4.45 -18.10
CA VAL A 117 15.76 -4.26 -17.90
C VAL A 117 15.51 -3.40 -16.67
N GLU A 118 16.20 -3.70 -15.56
CA GLU A 118 16.09 -2.91 -14.32
C GLU A 118 16.51 -1.44 -14.55
N GLN A 119 17.62 -1.24 -15.25
CA GLN A 119 18.07 0.11 -15.62
C GLN A 119 17.02 0.82 -16.47
N LEU A 120 16.49 0.19 -17.52
CA LEU A 120 15.45 0.75 -18.40
C LEU A 120 14.20 1.14 -17.62
N LEU A 121 13.73 0.28 -16.70
CA LEU A 121 12.56 0.57 -15.87
C LEU A 121 12.80 1.79 -14.98
N ASN A 122 13.97 1.90 -14.37
CA ASN A 122 14.35 3.04 -13.55
C ASN A 122 14.41 4.34 -14.37
N GLU A 123 14.99 4.30 -15.57
CA GLU A 123 15.05 5.45 -16.48
C GLU A 123 13.65 5.91 -16.92
N LYS A 124 12.78 4.98 -17.29
CA LYS A 124 11.38 5.28 -17.65
C LYS A 124 10.62 5.89 -16.47
N GLN A 125 10.80 5.33 -15.29
CA GLN A 125 10.16 5.86 -14.09
C GLN A 125 10.66 7.27 -13.75
N ALA A 126 11.97 7.53 -13.87
CA ALA A 126 12.54 8.86 -13.66
C ALA A 126 12.02 9.89 -14.67
N GLN A 127 11.95 9.52 -15.96
CA GLN A 127 11.39 10.40 -17.01
C GLN A 127 9.92 10.75 -16.73
N LYS A 128 9.13 9.76 -16.32
CA LYS A 128 7.72 9.99 -15.95
C LYS A 128 7.60 10.90 -14.74
N ALA A 129 8.40 10.65 -13.70
CA ALA A 129 8.43 11.48 -12.49
C ALA A 129 8.81 12.93 -12.79
N GLU A 130 9.79 13.15 -13.67
CA GLU A 130 10.19 14.51 -14.10
C GLU A 130 9.05 15.22 -14.85
N GLY A 131 8.33 14.51 -15.73
CA GLY A 131 7.14 15.02 -16.39
C GLY A 131 6.04 15.44 -15.40
N GLU A 132 5.79 14.63 -14.37
CA GLU A 132 4.80 14.95 -13.32
C GLU A 132 5.27 16.12 -12.43
N LYS A 133 6.57 16.21 -12.07
CA LYS A 133 7.14 17.37 -11.36
C LYS A 133 6.95 18.66 -12.13
N LYS A 134 7.20 18.64 -13.45
CA LYS A 134 7.00 19.82 -14.29
C LYS A 134 5.55 20.30 -14.26
N LYS A 135 4.59 19.39 -14.51
CA LYS A 135 3.15 19.71 -14.42
C LYS A 135 2.78 20.22 -13.02
N GLY A 136 3.30 19.58 -11.98
CA GLY A 136 3.08 19.94 -10.59
C GLY A 136 3.61 21.34 -10.26
N SER A 137 4.80 21.69 -10.75
CA SER A 137 5.39 23.02 -10.54
C SER A 137 4.60 24.12 -11.24
N GLU A 138 4.11 23.87 -12.45
CA GLU A 138 3.23 24.79 -13.18
C GLU A 138 1.89 25.00 -12.45
N PHE A 139 1.30 23.91 -11.94
CA PHE A 139 0.08 23.99 -11.13
C PHE A 139 0.33 24.77 -9.83
N ALA A 140 1.39 24.45 -9.11
CA ALA A 140 1.78 25.14 -7.88
C ALA A 140 2.02 26.63 -8.11
N ALA A 141 2.67 27.01 -9.22
CA ALA A 141 2.89 28.40 -9.59
C ALA A 141 1.58 29.18 -9.88
N LYS A 142 0.55 28.49 -10.37
CA LYS A 142 -0.79 29.10 -10.56
C LYS A 142 -1.48 29.32 -9.21
N VAL A 143 -1.51 28.27 -8.35
CA VAL A 143 -2.16 28.37 -7.04
C VAL A 143 -1.46 29.38 -6.12
N ALA A 144 -0.14 29.51 -6.21
CA ALA A 144 0.62 30.47 -5.42
C ALA A 144 0.22 31.95 -5.68
N LYS A 145 -0.47 32.22 -6.80
CA LYS A 145 -1.00 33.57 -7.13
C LYS A 145 -2.43 33.79 -6.64
N GLU A 146 -3.08 32.76 -6.11
CA GLU A 146 -4.43 32.85 -5.58
C GLU A 146 -4.45 33.70 -4.29
N LYS A 147 -5.55 34.40 -4.06
CA LYS A 147 -5.72 35.24 -2.86
C LYS A 147 -5.65 34.35 -1.60
N GLY A 148 -4.78 34.68 -0.68
CA GLY A 148 -4.58 33.95 0.57
C GLY A 148 -3.61 32.79 0.48
N ALA A 149 -3.04 32.50 -0.70
CA ALA A 149 -2.01 31.48 -0.84
C ALA A 149 -0.68 31.92 -0.19
N GLN A 150 -0.10 31.05 0.60
CA GLN A 150 1.19 31.23 1.25
C GLN A 150 2.15 30.14 0.77
N LYS A 151 3.17 30.52 0.00
CA LYS A 151 4.23 29.60 -0.39
C LYS A 151 5.30 29.55 0.70
N LEU A 152 5.57 28.37 1.22
CA LEU A 152 6.58 28.13 2.26
C LEU A 152 7.95 27.80 1.63
N PRO A 153 9.04 27.91 2.40
CA PRO A 153 10.39 27.59 1.92
C PRO A 153 10.55 26.13 1.46
N SER A 154 9.79 25.20 2.04
CA SER A 154 9.73 23.78 1.63
C SER A 154 9.10 23.55 0.24
N GLY A 155 8.48 24.58 -0.33
CA GLY A 155 7.68 24.50 -1.56
C GLY A 155 6.21 24.21 -1.32
N LEU A 156 5.78 23.91 -0.10
CA LEU A 156 4.36 23.79 0.26
C LEU A 156 3.63 25.09 -0.04
N ILE A 157 2.45 24.99 -0.69
CA ILE A 157 1.53 26.12 -0.77
C ILE A 157 0.35 25.82 0.15
N TYR A 158 0.19 26.69 1.12
CA TYR A 158 -0.89 26.66 2.11
C TYR A 158 -1.95 27.69 1.74
N VAL A 159 -3.20 27.27 1.65
CA VAL A 159 -4.33 28.19 1.40
C VAL A 159 -5.36 27.94 2.50
N GLU A 160 -5.52 28.90 3.40
CA GLU A 160 -6.57 28.83 4.41
C GLU A 160 -7.92 29.11 3.76
N THR A 161 -8.82 28.13 3.79
CA THR A 161 -10.19 28.27 3.23
C THR A 161 -11.20 28.64 4.31
N GLN A 162 -10.92 28.26 5.56
CA GLN A 162 -11.68 28.63 6.74
C GLN A 162 -10.75 28.76 7.93
N ALA A 163 -10.77 29.88 8.60
CA ALA A 163 -9.97 30.07 9.82
C ALA A 163 -10.54 29.25 10.98
N GLY A 164 -9.69 28.56 11.69
CA GLY A 164 -10.02 27.90 12.96
C GLY A 164 -9.89 28.85 14.13
N THR A 165 -10.62 28.57 15.22
CA THR A 165 -10.61 29.35 16.46
C THR A 165 -9.94 28.64 17.63
N GLY A 166 -9.68 27.33 17.50
CA GLY A 166 -9.08 26.51 18.53
C GLY A 166 -7.56 26.58 18.61
N LYS A 167 -6.97 25.65 19.36
CA LYS A 167 -5.50 25.55 19.50
C LYS A 167 -4.84 25.18 18.17
N GLN A 168 -3.61 25.58 18.01
CA GLN A 168 -2.75 25.21 16.91
C GLN A 168 -1.90 23.99 17.30
N PRO A 169 -1.83 22.91 16.50
CA PRO A 169 -1.03 21.76 16.82
C PRO A 169 0.46 22.02 16.64
N VAL A 170 1.28 21.26 17.37
CA VAL A 170 2.72 21.18 17.14
C VAL A 170 3.06 19.89 16.38
N ALA A 171 4.27 19.84 15.80
CA ALA A 171 4.68 18.72 14.93
C ALA A 171 4.67 17.33 15.60
N THR A 172 4.65 17.27 16.93
CA THR A 172 4.60 16.01 17.70
C THR A 172 3.21 15.58 18.12
N ASP A 173 2.19 16.41 17.86
CA ASP A 173 0.82 16.12 18.26
C ASP A 173 0.19 15.06 17.34
N THR A 174 -0.78 14.35 17.91
CA THR A 174 -1.74 13.54 17.14
C THR A 174 -2.96 14.40 16.86
N VAL A 175 -3.37 14.46 15.60
CA VAL A 175 -4.52 15.26 15.17
C VAL A 175 -5.63 14.37 14.62
N SER A 176 -6.87 14.78 14.83
CA SER A 176 -8.06 14.21 14.20
C SER A 176 -8.50 15.13 13.08
N VAL A 177 -8.60 14.59 11.85
CA VAL A 177 -8.89 15.37 10.65
C VAL A 177 -9.91 14.68 9.76
N HIS A 178 -10.68 15.49 9.04
CA HIS A 178 -11.24 15.07 7.76
C HIS A 178 -10.34 15.57 6.65
N TYR A 179 -10.17 14.75 5.61
CA TYR A 179 -9.38 15.13 4.46
C TYR A 179 -9.85 14.46 3.16
N LYS A 180 -9.49 15.10 2.06
CA LYS A 180 -9.61 14.57 0.71
C LYS A 180 -8.29 14.84 -0.01
N GLY A 181 -7.67 13.78 -0.53
CA GLY A 181 -6.44 13.84 -1.31
C GLY A 181 -6.71 13.61 -2.79
N THR A 182 -6.25 14.53 -3.64
CA THR A 182 -6.38 14.44 -5.10
C THR A 182 -5.04 14.72 -5.78
N LEU A 183 -4.88 14.18 -6.98
CA LEU A 183 -3.88 14.63 -7.93
C LEU A 183 -4.25 16.01 -8.49
N ILE A 184 -3.34 16.65 -9.22
CA ILE A 184 -3.56 17.97 -9.82
C ILE A 184 -4.64 17.97 -10.92
N ASP A 185 -4.97 16.79 -11.50
CA ASP A 185 -6.06 16.60 -12.46
C ASP A 185 -7.43 16.37 -11.80
N GLY A 186 -7.47 16.35 -10.45
CA GLY A 186 -8.69 16.11 -9.68
C GLY A 186 -8.96 14.65 -9.35
N THR A 187 -8.15 13.71 -9.84
CA THR A 187 -8.28 12.29 -9.51
C THR A 187 -8.09 12.08 -8.01
N GLU A 188 -9.12 11.61 -7.34
CA GLU A 188 -9.08 11.32 -5.90
C GLU A 188 -8.36 10.00 -5.64
N PHE A 189 -7.35 10.01 -4.77
CA PHE A 189 -6.61 8.81 -4.38
C PHE A 189 -6.94 8.36 -2.95
N ASP A 190 -7.40 9.26 -2.09
CA ASP A 190 -7.82 8.92 -0.73
C ASP A 190 -8.76 9.98 -0.14
N SER A 191 -9.70 9.55 0.73
CA SER A 191 -10.65 10.43 1.39
C SER A 191 -11.19 9.82 2.66
N SER A 192 -11.14 10.55 3.76
CA SER A 192 -11.80 10.19 5.01
C SER A 192 -13.32 10.33 4.93
N TYR A 193 -13.81 11.21 4.07
CA TYR A 193 -15.24 11.38 3.85
C TYR A 193 -15.90 10.14 3.25
N LYS A 194 -15.21 9.43 2.33
CA LYS A 194 -15.69 8.15 1.78
C LYS A 194 -15.78 7.05 2.83
N ARG A 195 -14.98 7.12 3.86
CA ARG A 195 -15.02 6.20 5.00
C ARG A 195 -16.03 6.63 6.07
N ASN A 196 -16.66 7.79 5.92
CA ASN A 196 -17.57 8.41 6.89
C ASN A 196 -16.97 8.49 8.31
N SER A 197 -15.66 8.63 8.42
CA SER A 197 -14.95 8.65 9.70
C SER A 197 -13.72 9.54 9.62
N PRO A 198 -13.52 10.44 10.59
CA PRO A 198 -12.25 11.16 10.72
C PRO A 198 -11.10 10.19 10.89
N THR A 199 -9.92 10.62 10.53
CA THR A 199 -8.71 9.82 10.70
C THR A 199 -7.76 10.51 11.66
N GLU A 200 -7.12 9.74 12.52
CA GLU A 200 -6.14 10.24 13.47
C GLU A 200 -4.72 9.96 12.96
N PHE A 201 -3.88 10.99 12.99
CA PHE A 201 -2.49 10.89 12.55
C PHE A 201 -1.55 11.58 13.55
N PRO A 202 -0.44 10.92 13.94
CA PRO A 202 0.66 11.63 14.57
C PRO A 202 1.38 12.46 13.49
N LEU A 203 1.50 13.77 13.68
CA LEU A 203 2.06 14.69 12.66
C LEU A 203 3.54 14.41 12.35
N ASN A 204 4.27 13.76 13.24
CA ASN A 204 5.64 13.30 13.00
C ASN A 204 5.72 11.98 12.21
N GLY A 205 4.60 11.30 11.98
CA GLY A 205 4.49 10.03 11.25
C GLY A 205 3.92 10.15 9.84
N VAL A 206 3.62 11.38 9.37
CA VAL A 206 3.05 11.63 8.05
C VAL A 206 4.07 12.29 7.10
N ILE A 207 3.69 12.50 5.84
CA ILE A 207 4.53 13.22 4.86
C ILE A 207 4.85 14.63 5.36
N LYS A 208 6.04 15.14 5.01
CA LYS A 208 6.53 16.46 5.47
C LYS A 208 5.54 17.59 5.19
N CYS A 209 4.88 17.55 4.05
CA CYS A 209 3.84 18.50 3.68
C CYS A 209 2.74 18.60 4.74
N TRP A 210 2.28 17.48 5.29
CA TRP A 210 1.25 17.44 6.33
C TRP A 210 1.78 17.92 7.68
N THR A 211 2.97 17.47 8.08
CA THR A 211 3.63 17.95 9.31
C THR A 211 3.72 19.47 9.34
N GLU A 212 4.11 20.08 8.21
CA GLU A 212 4.25 21.53 8.10
C GLU A 212 2.88 22.23 7.93
N GLY A 213 2.04 21.73 7.02
CA GLY A 213 0.77 22.38 6.64
C GLY A 213 -0.28 22.31 7.74
N VAL A 214 -0.47 21.16 8.39
CA VAL A 214 -1.46 21.00 9.46
C VAL A 214 -1.00 21.73 10.72
N ALA A 215 0.30 21.79 11.00
CA ALA A 215 0.83 22.60 12.11
C ALA A 215 0.59 24.09 11.94
N LYS A 216 0.22 24.59 10.77
CA LYS A 216 -0.21 26.00 10.57
C LYS A 216 -1.69 26.24 10.83
N MET A 217 -2.50 25.18 10.86
CA MET A 217 -3.94 25.27 11.06
C MET A 217 -4.28 25.46 12.53
N LYS A 218 -5.48 25.99 12.79
CA LYS A 218 -6.10 25.95 14.12
C LYS A 218 -7.29 24.99 14.10
N VAL A 219 -7.58 24.36 15.22
CA VAL A 219 -8.75 23.47 15.37
C VAL A 219 -10.03 24.21 14.94
N GLY A 220 -10.88 23.53 14.15
CA GLY A 220 -12.07 24.06 13.49
C GLY A 220 -11.78 24.73 12.15
N GLY A 221 -10.52 24.81 11.74
CA GLY A 221 -10.12 25.39 10.44
C GLY A 221 -10.10 24.39 9.30
N LYS A 222 -10.15 24.94 8.07
CA LYS A 222 -9.97 24.20 6.81
C LYS A 222 -8.89 24.85 5.97
N ALA A 223 -8.09 24.01 5.34
CA ALA A 223 -7.02 24.46 4.45
C ALA A 223 -6.85 23.55 3.24
N LYS A 224 -6.37 24.13 2.16
CA LYS A 224 -5.90 23.40 0.99
C LYS A 224 -4.38 23.41 0.99
N LEU A 225 -3.77 22.23 0.91
CA LEU A 225 -2.33 22.02 0.90
C LEU A 225 -1.93 21.55 -0.49
N ILE A 226 -1.03 22.26 -1.16
CA ILE A 226 -0.43 21.82 -2.42
C ILE A 226 0.98 21.34 -2.08
N CYS A 227 1.17 20.04 -2.19
CA CYS A 227 2.36 19.32 -1.75
C CYS A 227 3.19 18.89 -2.96
N PRO A 228 4.29 19.58 -3.30
CA PRO A 228 5.26 19.05 -4.26
C PRO A 228 5.77 17.67 -3.85
N SER A 229 6.14 16.87 -4.82
CA SER A 229 6.59 15.48 -4.59
C SER A 229 7.72 15.37 -3.57
N ASP A 230 8.64 16.31 -3.52
CA ASP A 230 9.82 16.29 -2.63
C ASP A 230 9.48 16.31 -1.14
N ILE A 231 8.31 16.85 -0.79
CA ILE A 231 7.77 16.84 0.57
C ILE A 231 6.56 15.90 0.74
N ALA A 232 6.30 15.06 -0.27
CA ALA A 232 5.25 14.06 -0.31
C ALA A 232 5.84 12.65 -0.51
N TYR A 233 5.67 12.03 -1.68
CA TYR A 233 6.10 10.66 -1.94
C TYR A 233 7.28 10.53 -2.92
N GLY A 234 7.93 11.65 -3.26
CA GLY A 234 9.13 11.68 -4.11
C GLY A 234 8.93 11.09 -5.50
N ASP A 235 10.02 10.60 -6.09
CA ASP A 235 10.05 10.06 -7.44
C ASP A 235 9.47 8.64 -7.55
N ARG A 236 9.28 7.97 -6.42
CA ARG A 236 8.65 6.65 -6.39
C ARG A 236 7.14 6.69 -6.44
N GLY A 237 6.52 7.75 -5.92
CA GLY A 237 5.08 7.78 -5.69
C GLY A 237 4.64 6.85 -4.55
N ALA A 238 3.35 6.51 -4.50
CA ALA A 238 2.80 5.60 -3.51
C ALA A 238 1.67 4.74 -4.09
N GLY A 239 1.78 3.44 -3.91
CA GLY A 239 0.81 2.46 -4.40
C GLY A 239 0.58 2.57 -5.92
N ALA A 240 -0.64 2.20 -6.36
CA ALA A 240 -1.03 2.28 -7.77
C ALA A 240 -1.60 3.66 -8.16
N ASN A 241 -1.98 4.49 -7.19
CA ASN A 241 -2.80 5.68 -7.40
C ASN A 241 -2.00 6.99 -7.36
N ILE A 242 -0.78 6.99 -6.81
CA ILE A 242 0.07 8.18 -6.73
C ILE A 242 1.33 7.95 -7.56
N PRO A 243 1.42 8.51 -8.76
CA PRO A 243 2.60 8.37 -9.60
C PRO A 243 3.82 9.05 -8.98
N GLY A 244 5.01 8.58 -9.36
CA GLY A 244 6.26 9.25 -9.02
C GLY A 244 6.30 10.69 -9.51
N GLY A 245 6.86 11.59 -8.74
CA GLY A 245 6.95 13.01 -9.08
C GLY A 245 5.64 13.80 -8.91
N ALA A 246 4.53 13.15 -8.52
CA ALA A 246 3.22 13.80 -8.43
C ALA A 246 3.17 14.88 -7.35
N THR A 247 2.66 16.04 -7.72
CA THR A 247 2.20 17.06 -6.77
C THR A 247 0.81 16.71 -6.30
N LEU A 248 0.60 16.72 -4.98
CA LEU A 248 -0.67 16.34 -4.36
C LEU A 248 -1.42 17.56 -3.86
N VAL A 249 -2.73 17.47 -3.91
CA VAL A 249 -3.65 18.48 -3.37
C VAL A 249 -4.46 17.85 -2.26
N PHE A 250 -4.35 18.37 -1.05
CA PHE A 250 -5.16 17.95 0.08
C PHE A 250 -6.09 19.08 0.52
N GLU A 251 -7.35 18.76 0.67
CA GLU A 251 -8.31 19.56 1.42
C GLU A 251 -8.39 18.94 2.82
N VAL A 252 -8.03 19.71 3.84
CA VAL A 252 -7.93 19.24 5.23
C VAL A 252 -8.82 20.07 6.13
N GLU A 253 -9.59 19.41 6.97
CA GLU A 253 -10.34 20.00 8.06
C GLU A 253 -9.78 19.47 9.39
N LEU A 254 -9.24 20.34 10.21
CA LEU A 254 -8.67 20.02 11.52
C LEU A 254 -9.76 20.01 12.60
N LEU A 255 -10.15 18.85 13.08
CA LEU A 255 -11.24 18.69 14.02
C LEU A 255 -10.78 18.83 15.48
N ALA A 256 -9.66 18.17 15.82
CA ALA A 256 -9.15 18.16 17.19
C ALA A 256 -7.64 17.87 17.21
N ILE A 257 -7.01 18.30 18.30
CA ILE A 257 -5.70 17.81 18.73
C ILE A 257 -5.98 16.79 19.83
N LYS A 258 -5.46 15.58 19.66
CA LYS A 258 -5.53 14.52 20.67
C LYS A 258 -4.35 14.68 21.61
N GLU A 259 -4.64 14.78 22.88
CA GLU A 259 -3.57 14.68 23.89
C GLU A 259 -2.89 13.31 23.76
N PRO A 260 -1.54 13.23 23.88
CA PRO A 260 -0.87 11.95 23.99
C PRO A 260 -1.59 11.16 25.09
N ALA A 261 -2.00 9.92 24.80
CA ALA A 261 -2.54 9.06 25.84
C ALA A 261 -1.55 9.10 27.00
N ALA A 262 -1.99 9.61 28.16
CA ALA A 262 -1.17 9.60 29.36
C ALA A 262 -0.62 8.18 29.48
N PRO A 263 0.69 7.98 29.76
CA PRO A 263 1.23 6.64 29.92
C PRO A 263 0.33 5.95 30.95
N GLN A 264 -0.42 4.96 30.45
CA GLN A 264 -1.28 4.16 31.36
C GLN A 264 -0.34 3.65 32.42
N GLY A 265 -0.56 4.10 33.63
CA GLY A 265 0.33 3.88 34.75
C GLY A 265 0.78 2.43 34.75
N MET A 266 2.07 2.22 34.83
CA MET A 266 2.60 0.89 35.16
C MET A 266 1.77 0.39 36.34
N PRO A 267 1.30 -0.87 36.30
CA PRO A 267 0.66 -1.45 37.46
C PRO A 267 1.59 -1.19 38.67
N GLN A 268 1.13 -0.41 39.64
CA GLN A 268 1.89 -0.25 40.87
C GLN A 268 2.08 -1.64 41.44
N MET A 269 3.33 -2.09 41.45
CA MET A 269 3.67 -3.31 42.16
C MET A 269 3.30 -3.09 43.65
N PRO A 270 2.43 -3.93 44.24
CA PRO A 270 2.12 -3.80 45.67
C PRO A 270 3.39 -4.12 46.44
N GLY A 271 3.96 -3.16 47.14
CA GLY A 271 5.02 -3.42 48.12
C GLY A 271 6.29 -2.58 48.06
N ALA A 272 6.31 -1.40 47.42
CA ALA A 272 7.45 -0.50 47.62
C ALA A 272 7.30 0.31 48.91
N PRO A 273 8.29 0.28 49.84
CA PRO A 273 8.24 1.08 51.04
C PRO A 273 8.40 2.58 50.75
N PRO A 274 7.80 3.49 51.56
CA PRO A 274 7.87 4.92 51.34
C PRO A 274 9.31 5.43 51.50
N ALA A 275 9.73 6.31 50.57
CA ALA A 275 11.02 6.97 50.60
C ALA A 275 11.16 7.85 51.84
N PRO A 276 12.32 7.92 52.49
CA PRO A 276 12.52 8.74 53.70
C PRO A 276 12.49 10.23 53.35
N ASN A 277 11.68 10.98 54.10
CA ASN A 277 11.63 12.44 54.11
C ASN A 277 13.00 13.02 54.45
N LYS A 278 13.50 13.93 53.59
CA LYS A 278 14.52 14.91 53.95
C LYS A 278 13.91 16.28 54.04
#